data_e6a978267e98831d64eff97a21fcdc47
#
_entry.id   e6a978267e98831d64eff97a21fcdc47
#
_cell.length_a   1.000
_cell.length_b   1.000
_cell.length_c   1.000
_cell.angle_alpha   90.00
_cell.angle_beta   90.00
_cell.angle_gamma   90.00
#
_symmetry.space_group_name_H-M   'P 1'
#
loop_
_entity.id
_entity.type
_entity.pdbx_description
1 polymer ?
#
loop_
_entity_poly.entity_id
_entity_poly.type
_entity_poly.pdbx_seq_one_letter_code
_entity_poly.pdbx_strand_id
1 'polypeptide(L)'
;KGSLSSLEISKSIQKGFKEVFEDVSFKTLSMADGGEGTTQAIVESLNGQYITIDCHNALQELIQASYGITSQGAIIEMASASGLPLVKEKKIREANTKGTGELIKDALDRHCQKIYLGIGGSATNDGGIGMAHHLGIRFLDKNHQVLEPIPENLPFIEDIDTHQLDSRIKDTQIIVMCDVTNPLCGKTGASTIYGPQKGANEKDIQFLDQGLKHLVEICIKKGYQDYSEETGSGAAGGLGFGLMTFLNAKLQSGIETVLDVVHFDEYVKDCDLVISGEGRIDHQSMYGKVPTGVSQRAKKYGVDTVCIVGSIGENVGDIYNCITTIESCIDHCCSLENALENASENVYKAAFRLARSIQLGQKMRH
;
A
#
# COMPACT_ATOMS: atom_id res chain seq x y z
N LYS A 1 -12.70 5.18 -4.69
CA LYS A 1 -11.95 5.10 -5.96
C LYS A 1 -12.96 5.09 -7.11
N GLY A 2 -12.75 5.89 -8.15
CA GLY A 2 -13.55 5.86 -9.37
C GLY A 2 -14.67 6.91 -9.48
N SER A 3 -14.97 7.70 -8.43
CA SER A 3 -15.98 8.78 -8.51
C SER A 3 -15.46 10.11 -7.95
N LEU A 4 -15.07 10.14 -6.67
CA LEU A 4 -14.63 11.35 -5.98
C LEU A 4 -13.23 11.17 -5.38
N SER A 5 -12.46 12.25 -5.32
CA SER A 5 -11.25 12.35 -4.52
C SER A 5 -11.57 12.43 -3.02
N SER A 6 -10.62 12.10 -2.16
CA SER A 6 -10.75 12.22 -0.71
C SER A 6 -11.11 13.66 -0.28
N LEU A 7 -10.56 14.65 -0.98
CA LEU A 7 -10.85 16.07 -0.72
C LEU A 7 -12.30 16.45 -1.06
N GLU A 8 -12.84 15.96 -2.18
CA GLU A 8 -14.25 16.20 -2.58
C GLU A 8 -15.22 15.53 -1.61
N ILE A 9 -14.93 14.29 -1.19
CA ILE A 9 -15.70 13.59 -0.15
C ILE A 9 -15.72 14.42 1.13
N SER A 10 -14.53 14.85 1.59
CA SER A 10 -14.43 15.67 2.81
C SER A 10 -15.20 16.98 2.73
N LYS A 11 -15.16 17.66 1.59
CA LYS A 11 -15.96 18.90 1.38
C LYS A 11 -17.45 18.64 1.46
N SER A 12 -17.94 17.52 0.89
CA SER A 12 -19.35 17.14 0.93
C SER A 12 -19.79 16.81 2.36
N ILE A 13 -18.95 16.09 3.13
CA ILE A 13 -19.22 15.80 4.54
C ILE A 13 -19.27 17.10 5.36
N GLN A 14 -18.27 17.98 5.20
CA GLN A 14 -18.23 19.27 5.89
C GLN A 14 -19.47 20.12 5.62
N LYS A 15 -19.93 20.16 4.35
CA LYS A 15 -21.14 20.87 3.98
C LYS A 15 -22.36 20.34 4.75
N GLY A 16 -22.57 19.02 4.79
CA GLY A 16 -23.69 18.40 5.49
C GLY A 16 -23.72 18.67 6.99
N PHE A 17 -22.55 18.62 7.64
CA PHE A 17 -22.43 18.90 9.08
C PHE A 17 -22.66 20.39 9.40
N LYS A 18 -22.11 21.31 8.58
CA LYS A 18 -22.25 22.77 8.79
C LYS A 18 -23.69 23.26 8.70
N GLU A 19 -24.57 22.55 8.01
CA GLU A 19 -26.00 22.89 7.97
C GLU A 19 -26.76 22.56 9.27
N VAL A 20 -26.14 21.75 10.15
CA VAL A 20 -26.75 21.30 11.41
C VAL A 20 -26.06 21.90 12.62
N PHE A 21 -24.74 22.08 12.54
CA PHE A 21 -23.90 22.60 13.61
C PHE A 21 -23.20 23.88 13.16
N GLU A 22 -23.51 25.01 13.82
CA GLU A 22 -22.93 26.33 13.49
C GLU A 22 -21.44 26.39 13.86
N ASP A 23 -21.06 25.85 15.02
CA ASP A 23 -19.70 25.90 15.57
C ASP A 23 -18.94 24.59 15.41
N VAL A 24 -18.95 24.00 14.21
CA VAL A 24 -18.18 22.78 13.93
C VAL A 24 -16.88 23.09 13.20
N SER A 25 -15.78 22.58 13.74
CA SER A 25 -14.47 22.64 13.09
C SER A 25 -14.09 21.27 12.50
N PHE A 26 -13.27 21.28 11.45
CA PHE A 26 -12.86 20.07 10.77
C PHE A 26 -11.34 20.00 10.60
N LYS A 27 -10.79 18.84 10.85
CA LYS A 27 -9.47 18.44 10.39
C LYS A 27 -9.64 17.35 9.34
N THR A 28 -9.10 17.59 8.15
CA THR A 28 -9.16 16.63 7.03
C THR A 28 -7.79 16.00 6.84
N LEU A 29 -7.76 14.67 6.78
CA LEU A 29 -6.57 13.89 6.46
C LEU A 29 -6.92 12.91 5.33
N SER A 30 -6.12 12.90 4.27
CA SER A 30 -6.21 11.86 3.24
C SER A 30 -5.56 10.58 3.76
N MET A 31 -6.26 9.46 3.63
CA MET A 31 -5.85 8.15 4.16
C MET A 31 -5.72 7.11 3.07
N ALA A 32 -4.81 6.16 3.28
CA ALA A 32 -4.61 4.98 2.45
C ALA A 32 -4.13 3.81 3.32
N ASP A 33 -4.04 2.64 2.73
CA ASP A 33 -3.70 1.38 3.40
C ASP A 33 -2.36 0.77 2.95
N GLY A 34 -1.46 1.58 2.35
CA GLY A 34 -0.20 1.08 1.80
C GLY A 34 -0.30 0.59 0.35
N GLY A 35 -1.50 0.56 -0.22
CA GLY A 35 -1.75 0.25 -1.63
C GLY A 35 -1.73 1.48 -2.53
N GLU A 36 -2.39 1.36 -3.68
CA GLU A 36 -2.52 2.43 -4.67
C GLU A 36 -3.16 3.71 -4.08
N GLY A 37 -2.53 4.85 -4.32
CA GLY A 37 -2.95 6.16 -3.82
C GLY A 37 -2.36 6.53 -2.47
N THR A 38 -1.49 5.71 -1.89
CA THR A 38 -0.81 6.00 -0.62
C THR A 38 0.13 7.20 -0.74
N THR A 39 0.89 7.29 -1.82
CA THR A 39 1.75 8.44 -2.10
C THR A 39 0.92 9.72 -2.14
N GLN A 40 -0.20 9.71 -2.87
CA GLN A 40 -1.08 10.87 -2.96
C GLN A 40 -1.62 11.28 -1.58
N ALA A 41 -2.16 10.32 -0.82
CA ALA A 41 -2.74 10.58 0.48
C ALA A 41 -1.74 11.24 1.46
N ILE A 42 -0.51 10.73 1.51
CA ILE A 42 0.53 11.24 2.41
C ILE A 42 1.06 12.60 1.93
N VAL A 43 1.33 12.75 0.62
CA VAL A 43 1.81 14.01 0.04
C VAL A 43 0.80 15.14 0.26
N GLU A 44 -0.49 14.89 0.02
CA GLU A 44 -1.56 15.86 0.28
C GLU A 44 -1.68 16.22 1.76
N SER A 45 -1.60 15.23 2.66
CA SER A 45 -1.75 15.45 4.10
C SER A 45 -0.58 16.23 4.71
N LEU A 46 0.63 16.06 4.18
CA LEU A 46 1.85 16.70 4.69
C LEU A 46 2.34 17.88 3.86
N ASN A 47 1.58 18.34 2.85
CA ASN A 47 1.99 19.37 1.90
C ASN A 47 3.36 19.05 1.27
N GLY A 48 3.56 17.79 0.90
CA GLY A 48 4.76 17.30 0.22
C GLY A 48 4.80 17.68 -1.25
N GLN A 49 5.81 17.20 -1.95
CA GLN A 49 5.97 17.42 -3.39
C GLN A 49 6.12 16.10 -4.13
N TYR A 50 5.68 16.07 -5.38
CA TYR A 50 5.92 14.94 -6.29
C TYR A 50 7.23 15.10 -7.01
N ILE A 51 7.94 14.00 -7.16
CA ILE A 51 9.14 13.87 -7.99
C ILE A 51 8.80 12.89 -9.11
N THR A 52 9.07 13.27 -10.34
CA THR A 52 8.91 12.41 -11.52
C THR A 52 10.27 12.14 -12.13
N ILE A 53 10.57 10.87 -12.40
CA ILE A 53 11.82 10.45 -13.04
C ILE A 53 11.55 9.53 -14.22
N ASP A 54 12.49 9.47 -15.14
CA ASP A 54 12.53 8.42 -16.15
C ASP A 54 13.09 7.15 -15.51
N CYS A 55 12.35 6.06 -15.61
CA CYS A 55 12.73 4.75 -15.08
C CYS A 55 12.19 3.63 -15.98
N HIS A 56 12.46 2.38 -15.62
CA HIS A 56 11.99 1.23 -16.38
C HIS A 56 10.75 0.60 -15.74
N ASN A 57 9.79 0.18 -16.59
CA ASN A 57 8.71 -0.68 -16.10
C ASN A 57 9.23 -2.11 -15.86
N ALA A 58 8.34 -3.01 -15.39
CA ALA A 58 8.72 -4.38 -15.08
C ALA A 58 9.29 -5.17 -16.27
N LEU A 59 8.98 -4.78 -17.50
CA LEU A 59 9.49 -5.38 -18.76
C LEU A 59 10.58 -4.56 -19.43
N GLN A 60 11.25 -3.68 -18.70
CA GLN A 60 12.38 -2.86 -19.14
C GLN A 60 12.05 -1.82 -20.23
N GLU A 61 10.77 -1.46 -20.38
CA GLU A 61 10.37 -0.30 -21.20
C GLU A 61 10.59 0.99 -20.40
N LEU A 62 11.13 2.03 -21.05
CA LEU A 62 11.32 3.34 -20.43
C LEU A 62 9.96 4.02 -20.21
N ILE A 63 9.72 4.45 -18.99
CA ILE A 63 8.51 5.16 -18.57
C ILE A 63 8.84 6.33 -17.66
N GLN A 64 7.86 7.18 -17.42
CA GLN A 64 7.91 8.15 -16.32
C GLN A 64 7.15 7.62 -15.11
N ALA A 65 7.80 7.61 -13.95
CA ALA A 65 7.17 7.26 -12.68
C ALA A 65 7.35 8.37 -11.66
N SER A 66 6.36 8.50 -10.77
CA SER A 66 6.37 9.53 -9.74
C SER A 66 6.34 8.91 -8.35
N TYR A 67 7.00 9.58 -7.40
CA TYR A 67 6.92 9.31 -5.98
C TYR A 67 6.84 10.63 -5.19
N GLY A 68 6.57 10.56 -3.89
CA GLY A 68 6.43 11.74 -3.03
C GLY A 68 7.66 12.00 -2.17
N ILE A 69 7.97 13.27 -1.91
CA ILE A 69 8.88 13.68 -0.83
C ILE A 69 8.13 14.56 0.15
N THR A 70 8.24 14.25 1.43
CA THR A 70 7.61 14.96 2.53
C THR A 70 8.64 15.25 3.62
N SER A 71 8.23 15.97 4.67
CA SER A 71 9.04 16.15 5.88
C SER A 71 9.37 14.84 6.60
N GLN A 72 8.62 13.76 6.33
CA GLN A 72 8.81 12.44 6.93
C GLN A 72 9.73 11.52 6.11
N GLY A 73 10.07 11.89 4.87
CA GLY A 73 10.91 11.11 3.96
C GLY A 73 10.27 10.91 2.59
N ALA A 74 10.83 9.97 1.81
CA ALA A 74 10.29 9.59 0.52
C ALA A 74 9.14 8.58 0.67
N ILE A 75 8.10 8.76 -0.13
CA ILE A 75 6.91 7.87 -0.20
C ILE A 75 6.85 7.29 -1.60
N ILE A 76 7.11 6.01 -1.71
CA ILE A 76 7.22 5.31 -3.00
C ILE A 76 6.14 4.21 -3.06
N GLU A 77 5.42 4.14 -4.16
CA GLU A 77 4.64 2.96 -4.53
C GLU A 77 5.41 2.18 -5.59
N MET A 78 5.75 0.91 -5.31
CA MET A 78 6.45 0.08 -6.30
C MET A 78 5.67 -0.05 -7.61
N ALA A 79 4.35 0.03 -7.53
CA ALA A 79 3.47 -0.07 -8.69
C ALA A 79 3.61 1.10 -9.67
N SER A 80 4.17 2.25 -9.25
CA SER A 80 4.43 3.38 -10.16
C SER A 80 5.53 3.08 -11.19
N ALA A 81 6.41 2.09 -10.91
CA ALA A 81 7.40 1.59 -11.86
C ALA A 81 7.17 0.11 -12.22
N SER A 82 6.96 -0.76 -11.24
CA SER A 82 6.91 -2.21 -11.44
C SER A 82 5.47 -2.78 -11.32
N GLY A 83 4.46 -1.94 -11.59
CA GLY A 83 3.04 -2.26 -11.44
C GLY A 83 2.44 -3.04 -12.61
N LEU A 84 1.44 -3.87 -12.30
CA LEU A 84 0.72 -4.69 -13.27
C LEU A 84 -0.01 -3.86 -14.36
N PRO A 85 -0.61 -2.70 -14.09
CA PRO A 85 -1.24 -1.87 -15.12
C PRO A 85 -0.27 -1.27 -16.15
N LEU A 86 1.04 -1.22 -15.85
CA LEU A 86 2.07 -0.64 -16.71
C LEU A 86 2.59 -1.61 -17.78
N VAL A 87 2.21 -2.89 -17.70
CA VAL A 87 2.66 -3.91 -18.65
C VAL A 87 1.50 -4.34 -19.54
N LYS A 88 1.71 -4.28 -20.86
CA LYS A 88 0.71 -4.70 -21.85
C LYS A 88 0.62 -6.22 -21.95
N GLU A 89 1.77 -6.88 -21.87
CA GLU A 89 1.91 -8.33 -21.92
C GLU A 89 2.36 -8.87 -20.56
N LYS A 90 1.74 -9.96 -20.13
CA LYS A 90 2.07 -10.60 -18.85
C LYS A 90 3.19 -11.61 -19.05
N LYS A 91 4.45 -11.17 -18.94
CA LYS A 91 5.66 -12.00 -19.08
C LYS A 91 6.32 -12.20 -17.72
N ILE A 92 5.68 -12.98 -16.86
CA ILE A 92 6.06 -13.11 -15.45
C ILE A 92 7.51 -13.61 -15.25
N ARG A 93 8.09 -14.35 -16.18
CA ARG A 93 9.48 -14.84 -16.12
C ARG A 93 10.53 -13.78 -16.47
N GLU A 94 10.12 -12.70 -17.16
CA GLU A 94 10.99 -11.58 -17.54
C GLU A 94 10.80 -10.37 -16.63
N ALA A 95 9.59 -10.23 -16.05
CA ALA A 95 9.19 -9.05 -15.28
C ALA A 95 9.96 -8.94 -13.96
N ASN A 96 10.68 -7.83 -13.75
CA ASN A 96 11.53 -7.60 -12.59
C ASN A 96 11.30 -6.25 -11.92
N THR A 97 11.91 -6.06 -10.76
CA THR A 97 11.75 -4.90 -9.88
C THR A 97 12.80 -3.80 -10.09
N LYS A 98 13.52 -3.76 -11.22
CA LYS A 98 14.57 -2.76 -11.48
C LYS A 98 14.05 -1.33 -11.30
N GLY A 99 12.90 -0.99 -11.88
CA GLY A 99 12.34 0.35 -11.76
C GLY A 99 12.03 0.76 -10.31
N THR A 100 11.64 -0.18 -9.46
CA THR A 100 11.52 0.07 -8.02
C THR A 100 12.89 0.44 -7.42
N GLY A 101 13.95 -0.24 -7.84
CA GLY A 101 15.33 0.10 -7.45
C GLY A 101 15.74 1.50 -7.92
N GLU A 102 15.32 1.91 -9.12
CA GLU A 102 15.59 3.25 -9.67
C GLU A 102 14.90 4.35 -8.84
N LEU A 103 13.65 4.14 -8.42
CA LEU A 103 12.95 5.07 -7.52
C LEU A 103 13.65 5.19 -6.15
N ILE A 104 14.06 4.06 -5.56
CA ILE A 104 14.81 4.06 -4.29
C ILE A 104 16.14 4.80 -4.46
N LYS A 105 16.86 4.56 -5.56
CA LYS A 105 18.14 5.21 -5.85
C LYS A 105 18.00 6.72 -5.98
N ASP A 106 16.99 7.22 -6.70
CA ASP A 106 16.73 8.66 -6.83
C ASP A 106 16.37 9.29 -5.47
N ALA A 107 15.60 8.59 -4.62
CA ALA A 107 15.33 9.06 -3.27
C ALA A 107 16.62 9.17 -2.41
N LEU A 108 17.54 8.21 -2.55
CA LEU A 108 18.87 8.26 -1.90
C LEU A 108 19.71 9.42 -2.46
N ASP A 109 19.67 9.67 -3.77
CA ASP A 109 20.39 10.78 -4.43
C ASP A 109 19.87 12.16 -3.97
N ARG A 110 18.60 12.22 -3.53
CA ARG A 110 17.99 13.40 -2.89
C ARG A 110 18.16 13.43 -1.37
N HIS A 111 19.04 12.60 -0.84
CA HIS A 111 19.40 12.54 0.58
C HIS A 111 18.24 12.17 1.52
N CYS A 112 17.24 11.43 1.04
CA CYS A 112 16.19 10.90 1.90
C CYS A 112 16.78 9.83 2.83
N GLN A 113 16.73 10.08 4.13
CA GLN A 113 17.19 9.14 5.16
C GLN A 113 16.10 8.15 5.59
N LYS A 114 14.87 8.36 5.13
CA LYS A 114 13.74 7.49 5.40
C LYS A 114 12.91 7.30 4.13
N ILE A 115 12.57 6.05 3.85
CA ILE A 115 11.78 5.66 2.68
C ILE A 115 10.62 4.79 3.16
N TYR A 116 9.41 5.20 2.80
CA TYR A 116 8.20 4.40 2.96
C TYR A 116 7.85 3.82 1.60
N LEU A 117 7.76 2.50 1.52
CA LEU A 117 7.56 1.78 0.28
C LEU A 117 6.27 0.94 0.33
N GLY A 118 5.27 1.33 -0.43
CA GLY A 118 4.09 0.51 -0.68
C GLY A 118 4.38 -0.55 -1.75
N ILE A 119 4.09 -1.82 -1.46
CA ILE A 119 4.43 -2.93 -2.36
C ILE A 119 3.22 -3.64 -2.99
N GLY A 120 2.03 -3.01 -2.95
CA GLY A 120 0.83 -3.48 -3.65
C GLY A 120 0.91 -3.33 -5.17
N GLY A 121 0.08 -4.09 -5.90
CA GLY A 121 -0.15 -3.92 -7.35
C GLY A 121 0.97 -4.38 -8.28
N SER A 122 1.90 -5.24 -7.85
CA SER A 122 3.09 -5.66 -8.59
C SER A 122 2.80 -6.52 -9.84
N ALA A 123 3.64 -6.35 -10.89
CA ALA A 123 3.70 -7.24 -12.06
C ALA A 123 4.75 -8.36 -11.91
N THR A 124 5.61 -8.32 -10.91
CA THR A 124 6.87 -9.03 -10.79
C THR A 124 6.80 -10.28 -9.90
N ASN A 125 7.73 -11.21 -10.07
CA ASN A 125 7.92 -12.39 -9.21
C ASN A 125 9.41 -12.77 -9.16
N ASP A 126 10.25 -11.78 -8.92
CA ASP A 126 11.72 -11.88 -9.01
C ASP A 126 12.41 -11.96 -7.63
N GLY A 127 11.67 -12.05 -6.52
CA GLY A 127 12.28 -12.06 -5.19
C GLY A 127 13.00 -10.74 -4.84
N GLY A 128 12.74 -9.67 -5.59
CA GLY A 128 13.39 -8.37 -5.41
C GLY A 128 14.80 -8.26 -6.00
N ILE A 129 15.26 -9.24 -6.80
CA ILE A 129 16.63 -9.21 -7.36
C ILE A 129 16.84 -8.07 -8.35
N GLY A 130 15.81 -7.64 -9.10
CA GLY A 130 15.90 -6.48 -10.00
C GLY A 130 16.20 -5.19 -9.25
N MET A 131 15.47 -4.93 -8.17
CA MET A 131 15.69 -3.81 -7.26
C MET A 131 17.11 -3.86 -6.66
N ALA A 132 17.48 -5.00 -6.08
CA ALA A 132 18.79 -5.19 -5.44
C ALA A 132 19.95 -5.01 -6.44
N HIS A 133 19.77 -5.50 -7.67
CA HIS A 133 20.79 -5.34 -8.73
C HIS A 133 21.00 -3.87 -9.09
N HIS A 134 19.91 -3.09 -9.24
CA HIS A 134 20.03 -1.67 -9.54
C HIS A 134 20.73 -0.89 -8.42
N LEU A 135 20.57 -1.31 -7.17
CA LEU A 135 21.22 -0.72 -6.01
C LEU A 135 22.66 -1.21 -5.79
N GLY A 136 23.19 -2.05 -6.69
CA GLY A 136 24.61 -2.43 -6.75
C GLY A 136 24.91 -3.87 -6.36
N ILE A 137 23.93 -4.71 -6.02
CA ILE A 137 24.15 -6.14 -5.81
C ILE A 137 24.29 -6.84 -7.16
N ARG A 138 25.19 -7.81 -7.27
CA ARG A 138 25.38 -8.63 -8.47
C ARG A 138 25.05 -10.09 -8.14
N PHE A 139 24.21 -10.71 -8.98
CA PHE A 139 23.87 -12.12 -8.89
C PHE A 139 24.71 -12.86 -9.93
N LEU A 140 25.48 -13.85 -9.49
CA LEU A 140 26.49 -14.51 -10.29
C LEU A 140 26.11 -15.97 -10.56
N ASP A 141 26.43 -16.44 -11.76
CA ASP A 141 26.33 -17.85 -12.12
C ASP A 141 27.54 -18.67 -11.63
N LYS A 142 27.55 -19.98 -11.91
CA LYS A 142 28.65 -20.91 -11.58
C LYS A 142 29.99 -20.53 -12.18
N ASN A 143 30.03 -19.69 -13.20
CA ASN A 143 31.25 -19.21 -13.86
C ASN A 143 31.64 -17.80 -13.37
N HIS A 144 30.99 -17.29 -12.30
CA HIS A 144 31.12 -15.93 -11.79
C HIS A 144 30.74 -14.84 -12.80
N GLN A 145 29.88 -15.16 -13.79
CA GLN A 145 29.33 -14.16 -14.70
C GLN A 145 28.07 -13.54 -14.09
N VAL A 146 27.92 -12.22 -14.29
CA VAL A 146 26.73 -11.50 -13.80
C VAL A 146 25.50 -11.93 -14.61
N LEU A 147 24.48 -12.42 -13.91
CA LEU A 147 23.20 -12.75 -14.48
C LEU A 147 22.32 -11.52 -14.63
N GLU A 148 21.51 -11.48 -15.67
CA GLU A 148 20.41 -10.53 -15.76
C GLU A 148 19.40 -10.80 -14.63
N PRO A 149 18.97 -9.75 -13.87
CA PRO A 149 18.13 -9.94 -12.68
C PRO A 149 16.66 -10.13 -13.02
N ILE A 150 16.35 -11.21 -13.71
CA ILE A 150 15.00 -11.62 -14.10
C ILE A 150 14.62 -12.97 -13.46
N PRO A 151 13.33 -13.24 -13.25
CA PRO A 151 12.86 -14.50 -12.64
C PRO A 151 13.34 -15.77 -13.34
N GLU A 152 13.51 -15.74 -14.69
CA GLU A 152 14.03 -16.86 -15.45
C GLU A 152 15.43 -17.30 -14.99
N ASN A 153 16.22 -16.40 -14.46
CA ASN A 153 17.59 -16.65 -14.02
C ASN A 153 17.74 -17.04 -12.53
N LEU A 154 16.65 -17.00 -11.75
CA LEU A 154 16.69 -17.38 -10.33
C LEU A 154 17.34 -18.74 -10.07
N PRO A 155 17.05 -19.83 -10.85
CA PRO A 155 17.65 -21.14 -10.62
C PRO A 155 19.15 -21.22 -10.93
N PHE A 156 19.72 -20.22 -11.58
CA PHE A 156 21.13 -20.22 -12.02
C PHE A 156 22.03 -19.35 -11.12
N ILE A 157 21.48 -18.71 -10.10
CA ILE A 157 22.22 -17.90 -9.15
C ILE A 157 23.04 -18.83 -8.25
N GLU A 158 24.37 -18.70 -8.27
CA GLU A 158 25.29 -19.48 -7.44
C GLU A 158 26.01 -18.63 -6.39
N ASP A 159 26.07 -17.31 -6.62
CA ASP A 159 26.71 -16.40 -5.70
C ASP A 159 26.10 -14.99 -5.73
N ILE A 160 26.29 -14.23 -4.65
CA ILE A 160 25.83 -12.86 -4.48
C ILE A 160 27.02 -11.98 -4.13
N ASP A 161 27.29 -10.97 -4.97
CA ASP A 161 28.33 -9.97 -4.72
C ASP A 161 27.68 -8.64 -4.31
N THR A 162 28.07 -8.14 -3.14
CA THR A 162 27.53 -6.90 -2.54
C THR A 162 28.53 -5.76 -2.48
N HIS A 163 29.72 -5.90 -3.09
CA HIS A 163 30.78 -4.90 -2.98
C HIS A 163 30.38 -3.52 -3.55
N GLN A 164 29.44 -3.49 -4.49
CA GLN A 164 28.96 -2.27 -5.11
C GLN A 164 27.59 -1.79 -4.57
N LEU A 165 27.09 -2.43 -3.52
CA LEU A 165 25.84 -1.98 -2.89
C LEU A 165 26.00 -0.53 -2.43
N ASP A 166 25.00 0.29 -2.77
CA ASP A 166 24.97 1.70 -2.37
C ASP A 166 25.11 1.84 -0.85
N SER A 167 26.19 2.43 -0.42
CA SER A 167 26.57 2.50 1.00
C SER A 167 25.58 3.26 1.86
N ARG A 168 24.75 4.14 1.24
CA ARG A 168 23.74 4.94 1.95
C ARG A 168 22.58 4.09 2.48
N ILE A 169 22.37 2.90 1.92
CA ILE A 169 21.32 1.97 2.37
C ILE A 169 21.46 1.62 3.85
N LYS A 170 22.71 1.48 4.34
CA LYS A 170 22.93 1.14 5.77
C LYS A 170 22.42 2.23 6.71
N ASP A 171 22.39 3.49 6.27
CA ASP A 171 22.01 4.65 7.07
C ASP A 171 20.59 5.13 6.75
N THR A 172 19.90 4.44 5.83
CA THR A 172 18.54 4.76 5.40
C THR A 172 17.54 3.81 6.04
N GLN A 173 16.55 4.37 6.73
CA GLN A 173 15.44 3.57 7.26
C GLN A 173 14.44 3.28 6.15
N ILE A 174 14.25 2.02 5.80
CA ILE A 174 13.27 1.57 4.81
C ILE A 174 12.12 0.86 5.53
N ILE A 175 10.92 1.42 5.41
CA ILE A 175 9.68 0.90 5.98
C ILE A 175 8.79 0.46 4.83
N VAL A 176 8.41 -0.81 4.83
CA VAL A 176 7.60 -1.43 3.78
C VAL A 176 6.18 -1.56 4.29
N MET A 177 5.25 -0.92 3.60
CA MET A 177 3.82 -1.00 3.88
C MET A 177 3.24 -2.24 3.21
N CYS A 178 2.86 -3.23 4.03
CA CYS A 178 2.40 -4.54 3.57
C CYS A 178 1.36 -5.11 4.52
N ASP A 179 0.16 -5.39 4.01
CA ASP A 179 -0.94 -6.00 4.78
C ASP A 179 -1.21 -7.47 4.39
N VAL A 180 -0.42 -8.04 3.45
CA VAL A 180 -0.51 -9.47 3.15
C VAL A 180 0.45 -10.25 4.03
N THR A 181 0.07 -11.48 4.37
CA THR A 181 0.78 -12.33 5.33
C THR A 181 1.47 -13.54 4.70
N ASN A 182 1.41 -13.65 3.38
CA ASN A 182 1.92 -14.79 2.64
C ASN A 182 3.44 -14.98 2.82
N PRO A 183 3.91 -16.20 3.06
CA PRO A 183 5.33 -16.54 3.01
C PRO A 183 5.85 -16.46 1.58
N LEU A 184 7.16 -16.51 1.40
CA LEU A 184 7.77 -16.41 0.08
C LEU A 184 7.36 -17.54 -0.85
N CYS A 185 7.41 -18.78 -0.37
CA CYS A 185 7.28 -20.01 -1.17
C CYS A 185 6.16 -20.93 -0.70
N GLY A 186 5.87 -21.95 -1.50
CA GLY A 186 4.94 -23.03 -1.16
C GLY A 186 3.49 -22.75 -1.56
N LYS A 187 2.55 -23.52 -0.96
CA LYS A 187 1.13 -23.50 -1.35
C LYS A 187 0.45 -22.14 -1.17
N THR A 188 0.90 -21.35 -0.24
CA THR A 188 0.42 -20.00 0.07
C THR A 188 1.45 -18.93 -0.28
N GLY A 189 2.52 -19.29 -0.99
CA GLY A 189 3.62 -18.41 -1.36
C GLY A 189 3.32 -17.46 -2.51
N ALA A 190 4.27 -16.60 -2.80
CA ALA A 190 4.19 -15.53 -3.81
C ALA A 190 3.73 -16.02 -5.17
N SER A 191 4.41 -17.03 -5.72
CA SER A 191 4.15 -17.56 -7.07
C SER A 191 2.80 -18.25 -7.15
N THR A 192 2.40 -19.02 -6.13
CA THR A 192 1.16 -19.78 -6.10
C THR A 192 -0.06 -18.87 -6.03
N ILE A 193 -0.05 -17.91 -5.13
CA ILE A 193 -1.22 -17.05 -4.85
C ILE A 193 -1.33 -15.91 -5.87
N TYR A 194 -0.23 -15.26 -6.20
CA TYR A 194 -0.25 -14.03 -7.01
C TYR A 194 0.24 -14.24 -8.46
N GLY A 195 0.85 -15.38 -8.77
CA GLY A 195 1.34 -15.70 -10.12
C GLY A 195 0.24 -15.70 -11.19
N PRO A 196 -0.93 -16.34 -10.97
CA PRO A 196 -2.00 -16.42 -11.98
C PRO A 196 -2.44 -15.06 -12.52
N GLN A 197 -2.67 -14.08 -11.64
CA GLN A 197 -3.06 -12.72 -12.07
C GLN A 197 -1.97 -12.00 -12.88
N LYS A 198 -0.70 -12.41 -12.71
CA LYS A 198 0.47 -11.89 -13.44
C LYS A 198 0.78 -12.69 -14.70
N GLY A 199 -0.08 -13.67 -15.05
CA GLY A 199 0.01 -14.46 -16.27
C GLY A 199 0.73 -15.80 -16.13
N ALA A 200 1.05 -16.25 -14.90
CA ALA A 200 1.66 -17.56 -14.69
C ALA A 200 0.67 -18.70 -14.96
N ASN A 201 1.09 -19.68 -15.73
CA ASN A 201 0.47 -21.01 -15.80
C ASN A 201 1.06 -21.93 -14.71
N GLU A 202 0.56 -23.16 -14.58
CA GLU A 202 1.00 -24.11 -13.54
C GLU A 202 2.51 -24.42 -13.60
N LYS A 203 3.09 -24.51 -14.83
CA LYS A 203 4.54 -24.74 -14.99
C LYS A 203 5.35 -23.53 -14.56
N ASP A 204 4.84 -22.32 -14.85
CA ASP A 204 5.47 -21.08 -14.41
C ASP A 204 5.44 -20.98 -12.90
N ILE A 205 4.32 -21.29 -12.25
CA ILE A 205 4.20 -21.27 -10.79
C ILE A 205 5.24 -22.19 -10.14
N GLN A 206 5.35 -23.44 -10.63
CA GLN A 206 6.33 -24.41 -10.12
C GLN A 206 7.77 -23.92 -10.33
N PHE A 207 8.08 -23.42 -11.52
CA PHE A 207 9.41 -22.89 -11.85
C PHE A 207 9.80 -21.71 -10.96
N LEU A 208 8.90 -20.73 -10.82
CA LEU A 208 9.12 -19.53 -10.02
C LEU A 208 9.24 -19.84 -8.53
N ASP A 209 8.38 -20.72 -8.00
CA ASP A 209 8.45 -21.15 -6.60
C ASP A 209 9.78 -21.88 -6.27
N GLN A 210 10.26 -22.72 -7.20
CA GLN A 210 11.56 -23.37 -7.07
C GLN A 210 12.71 -22.37 -7.18
N GLY A 211 12.61 -21.40 -8.10
CA GLY A 211 13.62 -20.34 -8.25
C GLY A 211 13.73 -19.46 -7.00
N LEU A 212 12.61 -19.10 -6.39
CA LEU A 212 12.59 -18.36 -5.13
C LEU A 212 13.18 -19.17 -3.96
N LYS A 213 12.87 -20.48 -3.87
CA LYS A 213 13.50 -21.36 -2.86
C LYS A 213 15.01 -21.42 -3.04
N HIS A 214 15.47 -21.56 -4.27
CA HIS A 214 16.89 -21.55 -4.57
C HIS A 214 17.56 -20.23 -4.18
N LEU A 215 16.91 -19.08 -4.46
CA LEU A 215 17.41 -17.77 -4.02
C LEU A 215 17.58 -17.72 -2.50
N VAL A 216 16.62 -18.25 -1.72
CA VAL A 216 16.72 -18.35 -0.26
C VAL A 216 17.94 -19.15 0.16
N GLU A 217 18.17 -20.32 -0.44
CA GLU A 217 19.31 -21.19 -0.15
C GLU A 217 20.64 -20.46 -0.38
N ILE A 218 20.76 -19.72 -1.50
CA ILE A 218 21.94 -18.93 -1.80
C ILE A 218 22.11 -17.77 -0.79
N CYS A 219 21.03 -17.08 -0.42
CA CYS A 219 21.08 -16.02 0.60
C CYS A 219 21.58 -16.57 1.95
N ILE A 220 21.05 -17.69 2.42
CA ILE A 220 21.47 -18.34 3.67
C ILE A 220 22.95 -18.75 3.58
N LYS A 221 23.40 -19.33 2.47
CA LYS A 221 24.79 -19.72 2.23
C LYS A 221 25.75 -18.51 2.27
N LYS A 222 25.25 -17.32 1.89
CA LYS A 222 25.99 -16.05 1.99
C LYS A 222 25.95 -15.40 3.38
N GLY A 223 25.22 -15.99 4.32
CA GLY A 223 25.13 -15.51 5.70
C GLY A 223 23.99 -14.52 5.95
N TYR A 224 23.06 -14.36 5.02
CA TYR A 224 21.84 -13.61 5.28
C TYR A 224 20.90 -14.39 6.20
N GLN A 225 20.10 -13.67 6.97
CA GLN A 225 19.01 -14.25 7.76
C GLN A 225 17.93 -14.81 6.82
N ASP A 226 17.35 -15.94 7.19
CA ASP A 226 16.20 -16.49 6.48
C ASP A 226 14.92 -15.74 6.84
N TYR A 227 14.38 -15.03 5.86
CA TYR A 227 13.11 -14.32 5.93
C TYR A 227 12.02 -14.99 5.10
N SER A 228 12.23 -16.21 4.58
CA SER A 228 11.29 -16.84 3.65
C SER A 228 9.91 -17.12 4.26
N GLU A 229 9.85 -17.41 5.55
CA GLU A 229 8.61 -17.68 6.30
C GLU A 229 8.06 -16.44 7.02
N GLU A 230 8.78 -15.30 6.96
CA GLU A 230 8.30 -14.07 7.59
C GLU A 230 7.02 -13.57 6.92
N THR A 231 6.13 -13.03 7.74
CA THR A 231 4.87 -12.43 7.30
C THR A 231 5.13 -11.35 6.26
N GLY A 232 4.56 -11.50 5.05
CA GLY A 232 4.70 -10.55 3.96
C GLY A 232 5.94 -10.77 3.08
N SER A 233 6.78 -11.77 3.33
CA SER A 233 7.94 -12.08 2.48
C SER A 233 7.52 -12.40 1.04
N GLY A 234 6.36 -13.04 0.84
CA GLY A 234 5.80 -13.32 -0.48
C GLY A 234 5.12 -12.13 -1.17
N ALA A 235 4.96 -11.00 -0.48
CA ALA A 235 4.33 -9.83 -1.07
C ALA A 235 5.09 -9.36 -2.31
N ALA A 236 4.33 -8.87 -3.30
CA ALA A 236 4.88 -8.35 -4.57
C ALA A 236 5.84 -9.33 -5.29
N GLY A 237 5.51 -10.65 -5.26
CA GLY A 237 6.34 -11.66 -5.93
C GLY A 237 7.71 -11.86 -5.29
N GLY A 238 7.77 -11.73 -3.96
CA GLY A 238 8.99 -11.86 -3.16
C GLY A 238 9.77 -10.57 -2.99
N LEU A 239 9.27 -9.42 -3.45
CA LEU A 239 9.92 -8.14 -3.17
C LEU A 239 10.00 -7.88 -1.66
N GLY A 240 8.98 -8.29 -0.87
CA GLY A 240 9.01 -8.24 0.59
C GLY A 240 10.24 -8.95 1.16
N PHE A 241 10.52 -10.17 0.71
CA PHE A 241 11.73 -10.92 1.05
C PHE A 241 13.00 -10.16 0.64
N GLY A 242 13.08 -9.70 -0.62
CA GLY A 242 14.26 -8.99 -1.13
C GLY A 242 14.56 -7.70 -0.35
N LEU A 243 13.53 -6.95 0.04
CA LEU A 243 13.67 -5.74 0.83
C LEU A 243 14.22 -6.02 2.24
N MET A 244 13.72 -7.06 2.92
CA MET A 244 14.24 -7.48 4.22
C MET A 244 15.69 -7.99 4.10
N THR A 245 15.94 -8.86 3.13
CA THR A 245 17.24 -9.55 2.96
C THR A 245 18.35 -8.60 2.52
N PHE A 246 18.10 -7.80 1.48
CA PHE A 246 19.14 -6.99 0.84
C PHE A 246 19.24 -5.58 1.37
N LEU A 247 18.14 -5.01 1.87
CA LEU A 247 18.10 -3.62 2.32
C LEU A 247 17.82 -3.46 3.82
N ASN A 248 17.71 -4.56 4.57
CA ASN A 248 17.38 -4.55 6.01
C ASN A 248 16.11 -3.76 6.31
N ALA A 249 15.12 -3.82 5.39
CA ALA A 249 13.86 -3.11 5.51
C ALA A 249 12.95 -3.76 6.57
N LYS A 250 12.04 -2.97 7.14
CA LYS A 250 11.04 -3.43 8.11
C LYS A 250 9.65 -3.44 7.46
N LEU A 251 8.99 -4.59 7.48
CA LEU A 251 7.59 -4.69 7.06
C LEU A 251 6.68 -4.24 8.20
N GLN A 252 5.70 -3.42 7.86
CA GLN A 252 4.71 -2.88 8.80
C GLN A 252 3.34 -2.82 8.13
N SER A 253 2.27 -2.82 8.93
CA SER A 253 0.92 -2.58 8.42
C SER A 253 0.84 -1.25 7.67
N GLY A 254 0.21 -1.27 6.50
CA GLY A 254 0.06 -0.09 5.66
C GLY A 254 -0.72 1.01 6.36
N ILE A 255 -1.90 0.68 6.89
CA ILE A 255 -2.76 1.68 7.55
C ILE A 255 -2.10 2.24 8.82
N GLU A 256 -1.49 1.42 9.67
CA GLU A 256 -0.81 1.91 10.87
C GLU A 256 0.36 2.84 10.51
N THR A 257 1.14 2.48 9.48
CA THR A 257 2.24 3.33 8.99
C THR A 257 1.73 4.67 8.46
N VAL A 258 0.63 4.68 7.69
CA VAL A 258 0.04 5.92 7.18
C VAL A 258 -0.43 6.80 8.33
N LEU A 259 -1.13 6.23 9.33
CA LEU A 259 -1.61 6.96 10.52
C LEU A 259 -0.45 7.61 11.28
N ASP A 260 0.68 6.89 11.44
CA ASP A 260 1.87 7.43 12.09
C ASP A 260 2.49 8.57 11.28
N VAL A 261 2.64 8.39 9.96
CA VAL A 261 3.27 9.35 9.05
C VAL A 261 2.49 10.67 8.98
N VAL A 262 1.15 10.61 8.99
CA VAL A 262 0.30 11.82 8.96
C VAL A 262 0.02 12.40 10.34
N HIS A 263 0.64 11.86 11.38
CA HIS A 263 0.47 12.32 12.78
C HIS A 263 -0.98 12.26 13.28
N PHE A 264 -1.72 11.21 12.88
CA PHE A 264 -3.13 11.07 13.21
C PHE A 264 -3.42 11.25 14.71
N ASP A 265 -2.56 10.71 15.58
CA ASP A 265 -2.70 10.76 17.03
C ASP A 265 -2.70 12.19 17.61
N GLU A 266 -2.01 13.12 16.95
CA GLU A 266 -1.98 14.52 17.38
C GLU A 266 -3.31 15.22 17.13
N TYR A 267 -4.07 14.77 16.15
CA TYR A 267 -5.36 15.35 15.79
C TYR A 267 -6.52 14.69 16.50
N VAL A 268 -6.51 13.35 16.57
CA VAL A 268 -7.68 12.59 17.06
C VAL A 268 -7.97 12.83 18.54
N LYS A 269 -6.96 13.05 19.38
CA LYS A 269 -7.12 13.25 20.84
C LYS A 269 -7.96 14.48 21.19
N ASP A 270 -8.05 15.45 20.28
CA ASP A 270 -8.80 16.71 20.48
C ASP A 270 -10.10 16.72 19.64
N CYS A 271 -10.51 15.57 19.07
CA CYS A 271 -11.73 15.45 18.29
C CYS A 271 -12.88 14.86 19.12
N ASP A 272 -14.09 15.33 18.86
CA ASP A 272 -15.32 14.72 19.40
C ASP A 272 -15.75 13.49 18.59
N LEU A 273 -15.38 13.43 17.31
CA LEU A 273 -15.82 12.40 16.37
C LEU A 273 -14.83 12.24 15.21
N VAL A 274 -14.59 11.01 14.81
CA VAL A 274 -13.89 10.69 13.57
C VAL A 274 -14.92 10.24 12.53
N ILE A 275 -14.81 10.79 11.31
CA ILE A 275 -15.61 10.36 10.16
C ILE A 275 -14.66 9.73 9.15
N SER A 276 -14.85 8.45 8.87
CA SER A 276 -14.12 7.71 7.84
C SER A 276 -15.07 7.20 6.78
N GLY A 277 -14.54 6.57 5.72
CA GLY A 277 -15.39 5.99 4.70
C GLY A 277 -14.62 5.24 3.63
N GLU A 278 -15.38 4.48 2.85
CA GLU A 278 -14.89 3.77 1.67
C GLU A 278 -16.04 3.55 0.66
N GLY A 279 -15.72 3.10 -0.55
CA GLY A 279 -16.75 2.86 -1.56
C GLY A 279 -17.73 1.75 -1.19
N ARG A 280 -17.25 0.67 -0.55
CA ARG A 280 -18.07 -0.43 -0.05
C ARG A 280 -17.43 -1.03 1.20
N ILE A 281 -18.23 -1.15 2.26
CA ILE A 281 -17.85 -1.82 3.49
C ILE A 281 -18.47 -3.21 3.55
N ASP A 282 -17.67 -4.23 3.84
CA ASP A 282 -18.08 -5.62 4.03
C ASP A 282 -17.16 -6.33 5.03
N HIS A 283 -17.34 -7.65 5.24
CA HIS A 283 -16.51 -8.42 6.19
C HIS A 283 -15.00 -8.32 5.92
N GLN A 284 -14.56 -8.10 4.68
CA GLN A 284 -13.13 -7.93 4.35
C GLN A 284 -12.58 -6.60 4.86
N SER A 285 -13.44 -5.62 5.10
CA SER A 285 -13.05 -4.32 5.65
C SER A 285 -12.53 -4.40 7.10
N MET A 286 -12.71 -5.55 7.78
CA MET A 286 -12.12 -5.84 9.09
C MET A 286 -10.59 -6.01 9.05
N TYR A 287 -10.03 -6.34 7.88
CA TYR A 287 -8.64 -6.75 7.75
C TYR A 287 -7.79 -5.66 7.08
N GLY A 288 -7.20 -4.77 7.89
CA GLY A 288 -6.19 -3.80 7.45
C GLY A 288 -6.68 -2.65 6.56
N LYS A 289 -8.00 -2.48 6.36
CA LYS A 289 -8.53 -1.37 5.57
C LYS A 289 -8.64 -0.06 6.36
N VAL A 290 -8.66 1.06 5.62
CA VAL A 290 -8.68 2.42 6.18
C VAL A 290 -9.74 2.62 7.26
N PRO A 291 -11.05 2.29 7.09
CA PRO A 291 -12.05 2.60 8.11
C PRO A 291 -11.81 1.90 9.44
N THR A 292 -11.42 0.62 9.40
CA THR A 292 -11.18 -0.17 10.61
C THR A 292 -9.89 0.23 11.30
N GLY A 293 -8.80 0.47 10.56
CA GLY A 293 -7.53 0.93 11.13
C GLY A 293 -7.68 2.30 11.80
N VAL A 294 -8.32 3.26 11.12
CA VAL A 294 -8.64 4.59 11.66
C VAL A 294 -9.49 4.47 12.94
N SER A 295 -10.53 3.65 12.91
CA SER A 295 -11.41 3.46 14.05
C SER A 295 -10.71 2.81 15.26
N GLN A 296 -9.91 1.77 15.02
CA GLN A 296 -9.14 1.13 16.10
C GLN A 296 -8.14 2.11 16.73
N ARG A 297 -7.52 2.98 15.93
CA ARG A 297 -6.61 4.01 16.42
C ARG A 297 -7.36 5.10 17.22
N ALA A 298 -8.49 5.60 16.69
CA ALA A 298 -9.33 6.59 17.37
C ALA A 298 -9.85 6.08 18.72
N LYS A 299 -10.25 4.81 18.78
CA LYS A 299 -10.73 4.16 20.00
C LYS A 299 -9.70 4.16 21.13
N LYS A 300 -8.38 4.13 20.84
CA LYS A 300 -7.33 4.27 21.87
C LYS A 300 -7.38 5.60 22.60
N TYR A 301 -7.96 6.62 21.98
CA TYR A 301 -8.16 7.97 22.52
C TYR A 301 -9.58 8.20 23.03
N GLY A 302 -10.43 7.18 23.03
CA GLY A 302 -11.83 7.28 23.47
C GLY A 302 -12.73 8.03 22.48
N VAL A 303 -12.29 8.19 21.23
CA VAL A 303 -13.04 8.90 20.18
C VAL A 303 -13.80 7.91 19.30
N ASP A 304 -15.11 8.14 19.19
CA ASP A 304 -15.98 7.33 18.34
C ASP A 304 -15.71 7.57 16.86
N THR A 305 -15.87 6.51 16.05
CA THR A 305 -15.75 6.59 14.60
C THR A 305 -17.06 6.22 13.93
N VAL A 306 -17.51 7.06 13.01
CA VAL A 306 -18.61 6.76 12.12
C VAL A 306 -18.11 6.64 10.69
N CYS A 307 -18.74 5.78 9.89
CA CYS A 307 -18.36 5.62 8.48
C CYS A 307 -19.49 6.07 7.56
N ILE A 308 -19.13 6.88 6.56
CA ILE A 308 -20.00 7.20 5.43
C ILE A 308 -19.48 6.42 4.23
N VAL A 309 -20.31 5.50 3.69
CA VAL A 309 -19.87 4.53 2.67
C VAL A 309 -20.78 4.57 1.46
N GLY A 310 -20.24 4.22 0.28
CA GLY A 310 -21.04 4.11 -0.94
C GLY A 310 -22.09 3.01 -0.84
N SER A 311 -21.73 1.85 -0.27
CA SER A 311 -22.67 0.75 -0.03
C SER A 311 -22.23 -0.12 1.15
N ILE A 312 -23.20 -0.80 1.77
CA ILE A 312 -22.98 -1.77 2.84
C ILE A 312 -23.14 -3.16 2.24
N GLY A 313 -22.13 -4.01 2.36
CA GLY A 313 -22.13 -5.40 1.91
C GLY A 313 -22.71 -6.34 2.96
N GLU A 314 -22.48 -7.64 2.74
CA GLU A 314 -22.93 -8.70 3.65
C GLU A 314 -21.98 -8.90 4.82
N ASN A 315 -22.49 -9.46 5.92
CA ASN A 315 -21.73 -9.90 7.10
C ASN A 315 -20.87 -8.80 7.75
N VAL A 316 -21.44 -7.59 7.90
CA VAL A 316 -20.78 -6.44 8.50
C VAL A 316 -20.90 -6.38 10.04
N GLY A 317 -21.56 -7.37 10.67
CA GLY A 317 -21.88 -7.33 12.11
C GLY A 317 -20.66 -7.09 13.00
N ASP A 318 -19.53 -7.75 12.73
CA ASP A 318 -18.31 -7.63 13.52
C ASP A 318 -17.62 -6.27 13.39
N ILE A 319 -17.91 -5.51 12.33
CA ILE A 319 -17.36 -4.18 12.11
C ILE A 319 -17.83 -3.20 13.19
N TYR A 320 -19.05 -3.38 13.72
CA TYR A 320 -19.59 -2.58 14.80
C TYR A 320 -18.85 -2.76 16.14
N ASN A 321 -17.93 -3.72 16.24
CA ASN A 321 -17.03 -3.81 17.41
C ASN A 321 -15.99 -2.68 17.43
N CYS A 322 -15.69 -2.06 16.28
CA CYS A 322 -14.75 -0.93 16.19
C CYS A 322 -15.39 0.34 15.63
N ILE A 323 -16.31 0.26 14.69
CA ILE A 323 -17.00 1.41 14.09
C ILE A 323 -18.35 1.59 14.81
N THR A 324 -18.61 2.78 15.33
CA THR A 324 -19.81 3.06 16.12
C THR A 324 -21.08 3.01 15.28
N THR A 325 -21.06 3.56 14.05
CA THR A 325 -22.17 3.48 13.10
C THR A 325 -21.69 3.62 11.64
N ILE A 326 -22.50 3.09 10.72
CA ILE A 326 -22.25 3.12 9.28
C ILE A 326 -23.46 3.74 8.60
N GLU A 327 -23.25 4.80 7.83
CA GLU A 327 -24.26 5.49 7.02
C GLU A 327 -24.00 5.22 5.54
N SER A 328 -25.00 4.72 4.82
CA SER A 328 -24.93 4.54 3.37
C SER A 328 -25.24 5.85 2.62
N CYS A 329 -24.43 6.16 1.60
CA CYS A 329 -24.72 7.25 0.68
C CYS A 329 -25.94 6.97 -0.22
N ILE A 330 -26.26 5.69 -0.45
CA ILE A 330 -27.38 5.29 -1.30
C ILE A 330 -28.65 5.25 -0.45
N ASP A 331 -29.56 6.17 -0.69
CA ASP A 331 -30.83 6.32 0.03
C ASP A 331 -32.05 5.81 -0.76
N HIS A 332 -31.88 5.39 -2.02
CA HIS A 332 -32.90 4.81 -2.87
C HIS A 332 -32.31 3.83 -3.88
N CYS A 333 -33.14 2.99 -4.51
CA CYS A 333 -32.69 2.09 -5.56
C CYS A 333 -32.29 2.89 -6.82
N CYS A 334 -31.03 2.80 -7.22
CA CYS A 334 -30.52 3.44 -8.44
C CYS A 334 -29.47 2.53 -9.11
N SER A 335 -29.11 2.83 -10.36
CA SER A 335 -28.00 2.17 -11.03
C SER A 335 -26.67 2.61 -10.42
N LEU A 336 -25.61 1.79 -10.57
CA LEU A 336 -24.26 2.16 -10.14
C LEU A 336 -23.79 3.45 -10.84
N GLU A 337 -24.05 3.60 -12.13
CA GLU A 337 -23.71 4.78 -12.91
C GLU A 337 -24.33 6.05 -12.29
N ASN A 338 -25.63 6.02 -12.02
CA ASN A 338 -26.34 7.14 -11.38
C ASN A 338 -25.78 7.43 -9.98
N ALA A 339 -25.46 6.39 -9.20
CA ALA A 339 -24.87 6.56 -7.88
C ALA A 339 -23.48 7.25 -7.94
N LEU A 340 -22.65 6.91 -8.94
CA LEU A 340 -21.34 7.49 -9.14
C LEU A 340 -21.40 8.93 -9.67
N GLU A 341 -22.30 9.23 -10.61
CA GLU A 341 -22.53 10.59 -11.13
C GLU A 341 -22.99 11.56 -10.03
N ASN A 342 -23.82 11.10 -9.10
CA ASN A 342 -24.36 11.90 -8.01
C ASN A 342 -23.58 11.72 -6.69
N ALA A 343 -22.38 11.15 -6.72
CA ALA A 343 -21.66 10.74 -5.51
C ALA A 343 -21.46 11.89 -4.50
N SER A 344 -21.11 13.10 -4.95
CA SER A 344 -20.91 14.26 -4.08
C SER A 344 -22.18 14.66 -3.33
N GLU A 345 -23.31 14.69 -4.03
CA GLU A 345 -24.63 15.01 -3.45
C GLU A 345 -25.09 13.90 -2.50
N ASN A 346 -24.85 12.64 -2.84
CA ASN A 346 -25.19 11.49 -2.01
C ASN A 346 -24.38 11.49 -0.69
N VAL A 347 -23.08 11.79 -0.75
CA VAL A 347 -22.23 11.94 0.44
C VAL A 347 -22.72 13.10 1.32
N TYR A 348 -23.02 14.24 0.72
CA TYR A 348 -23.58 15.39 1.44
C TYR A 348 -24.87 15.04 2.18
N LYS A 349 -25.84 14.40 1.51
CA LYS A 349 -27.11 13.98 2.11
C LYS A 349 -26.90 12.99 3.26
N ALA A 350 -26.02 12.01 3.10
CA ALA A 350 -25.68 11.07 4.15
C ALA A 350 -25.07 11.79 5.37
N ALA A 351 -24.13 12.69 5.13
CA ALA A 351 -23.52 13.51 6.17
C ALA A 351 -24.54 14.40 6.91
N PHE A 352 -25.47 15.00 6.19
CA PHE A 352 -26.56 15.78 6.77
C PHE A 352 -27.46 14.92 7.66
N ARG A 353 -27.91 13.73 7.20
CA ARG A 353 -28.74 12.81 8.01
C ARG A 353 -28.00 12.37 9.26
N LEU A 354 -26.72 12.02 9.15
CA LEU A 354 -25.88 11.65 10.28
C LEU A 354 -25.78 12.79 11.31
N ALA A 355 -25.48 14.01 10.85
CA ALA A 355 -25.41 15.18 11.70
C ALA A 355 -26.74 15.45 12.44
N ARG A 356 -27.87 15.30 11.75
CA ARG A 356 -29.21 15.42 12.37
C ARG A 356 -29.46 14.36 13.44
N SER A 357 -28.99 13.12 13.21
CA SER A 357 -29.12 12.04 14.19
C SER A 357 -28.27 12.30 15.44
N ILE A 358 -27.06 12.82 15.28
CA ILE A 358 -26.19 13.23 16.40
C ILE A 358 -26.84 14.37 17.18
N GLN A 359 -27.36 15.40 16.52
CA GLN A 359 -28.05 16.52 17.15
C GLN A 359 -29.27 16.05 17.97
N LEU A 360 -30.03 15.07 17.44
CA LEU A 360 -31.15 14.48 18.17
C LEU A 360 -30.68 13.77 19.44
N GLY A 361 -29.61 12.97 19.34
CA GLY A 361 -29.04 12.26 20.49
C GLY A 361 -28.52 13.21 21.58
N GLN A 362 -27.95 14.36 21.22
CA GLN A 362 -27.57 15.41 22.17
C GLN A 362 -28.78 15.98 22.92
N LYS A 363 -29.88 16.25 22.21
CA LYS A 363 -31.13 16.76 22.82
C LYS A 363 -31.80 15.76 23.77
N MET A 364 -31.60 14.47 23.57
CA MET A 364 -32.17 13.40 24.43
C MET A 364 -31.40 13.20 25.74
N ARG A 365 -30.19 13.74 25.87
CA ARG A 365 -29.37 13.67 27.09
C ARG A 365 -29.66 14.81 28.08
N HIS A 366 -30.48 15.77 27.70
CA HIS A 366 -30.98 16.89 28.49
C HIS A 366 -32.46 16.72 28.78
#